data_ed8f47a1de4655ca151bdcbf88b6d5e2
#
_entry.id   ed8f47a1de4655ca151bdcbf88b6d5e2
#
_cell.length_a   1.000
_cell.length_b   1.000
_cell.length_c   1.000
_cell.angle_alpha   90.00
_cell.angle_beta   90.00
_cell.angle_gamma   90.00
#
_symmetry.space_group_name_H-M   'P 1'
#
loop_
_entity.id
_entity.type
_entity.pdbx_description
1 polymer ?
#
loop_
_entity_poly.entity_id
_entity_poly.type
_entity_poly.pdbx_seq_one_letter_code
_entity_poly.pdbx_strand_id
1 'polypeptide(L)'
;MKRSIILLACTTLFCGCGTPNRSAFTGARGEAELIVLHPADEQLAQVQSRMNPQINRTVHVFAPEGEGLQSYLARINAFNSRPDSATSWNEVVSNEGDFLARMLGEKPGNVALLSGRTATAAGYSAACIGAGLNVLSTAPLASGTPKFRELERSLGLADEKGLVLYELMPERYEIAALLQQALARNADFFGIQLCGSPEAPAIVSESVLPLFTVRMEGTGSSTALRPGITGPPANDKTANATGENRDNSAFETAPADYDDWSYPADSLGLQNAFLLAAAPRIDLIQLAVFGRERIKYNRQIQFTSARQYPAAVPEREYLRASGSAALPPALQPYRSGDTLRLPGNGELRYVLNGVHTGVSIRHYLPGSGTAPAQRESPATAATAPEDKAASHADAGTTAGMTVGTTGIPQALPAPYRKLALQGEKATLTLVERGGALPQLYIVPAPGTDSTRFAQSLLAALGQLAPLCPGLGIEPAGTAFRVVIPAEARTALPQRIEKAASQYLDYLVQGYPPFWEVDQMLAKYYTLIRPFDESQQQ
;
A
#
# COMPACT_ATOMS: atom_id res chain seq x y z
N MET A 1 -55.21 -28.56 26.12
CA MET A 1 -54.99 -27.14 25.97
C MET A 1 -54.03 -26.90 24.82
N LYS A 2 -54.54 -26.57 23.64
CA LYS A 2 -53.72 -26.29 22.42
C LYS A 2 -53.36 -24.81 22.43
N ARG A 3 -52.04 -24.52 22.41
CA ARG A 3 -51.56 -23.14 22.21
C ARG A 3 -51.27 -22.96 20.73
N SER A 4 -52.07 -22.14 20.07
CA SER A 4 -51.86 -21.65 18.71
C SER A 4 -50.77 -20.59 18.73
N ILE A 5 -49.71 -20.80 17.94
CA ILE A 5 -48.68 -19.77 17.66
C ILE A 5 -49.15 -19.00 16.42
N ILE A 6 -49.47 -17.74 16.63
CA ILE A 6 -49.77 -16.79 15.55
C ILE A 6 -48.46 -16.30 15.00
N LEU A 7 -48.16 -16.67 13.74
CA LEU A 7 -47.03 -16.18 12.97
C LEU A 7 -47.41 -14.79 12.40
N LEU A 8 -46.85 -13.72 12.96
CA LEU A 8 -47.04 -12.36 12.46
C LEU A 8 -46.07 -12.13 11.29
N ALA A 9 -46.61 -12.20 10.07
CA ALA A 9 -45.85 -11.83 8.88
C ALA A 9 -45.69 -10.30 8.82
N CYS A 10 -44.51 -9.77 9.14
CA CYS A 10 -44.14 -8.39 8.85
C CYS A 10 -43.87 -8.25 7.35
N THR A 11 -44.85 -7.78 6.60
CA THR A 11 -44.68 -7.23 5.27
C THR A 11 -43.98 -5.88 5.40
N THR A 12 -42.67 -5.86 5.21
CA THR A 12 -41.91 -4.61 5.04
C THR A 12 -42.27 -4.02 3.68
N LEU A 13 -43.05 -2.94 3.70
CA LEU A 13 -43.21 -2.03 2.57
C LEU A 13 -41.81 -1.49 2.19
N PHE A 14 -41.27 -1.99 1.08
CA PHE A 14 -40.16 -1.34 0.39
C PHE A 14 -40.69 -0.03 -0.19
N CYS A 15 -40.40 1.10 0.47
CA CYS A 15 -40.43 2.41 -0.18
C CYS A 15 -39.44 2.37 -1.33
N GLY A 16 -39.94 2.51 -2.56
CA GLY A 16 -39.14 2.60 -3.77
C GLY A 16 -38.28 3.85 -3.78
N CYS A 17 -37.08 3.76 -3.22
CA CYS A 17 -35.98 4.58 -3.68
C CYS A 17 -35.56 3.99 -5.03
N GLY A 18 -35.53 4.83 -6.07
CA GLY A 18 -35.19 4.44 -7.42
C GLY A 18 -33.96 3.52 -7.42
N THR A 19 -34.11 2.33 -8.00
CA THR A 19 -32.98 1.41 -8.19
C THR A 19 -31.95 2.12 -9.06
N PRO A 20 -30.70 2.30 -8.59
CA PRO A 20 -29.65 2.79 -9.47
C PRO A 20 -29.60 1.89 -10.70
N ASN A 21 -29.40 2.49 -11.86
CA ASN A 21 -29.25 1.77 -13.12
C ASN A 21 -28.22 0.66 -12.90
N ARG A 22 -28.66 -0.60 -12.85
CA ARG A 22 -27.76 -1.74 -12.67
C ARG A 22 -26.88 -1.82 -13.90
N SER A 23 -25.58 -2.02 -13.69
CA SER A 23 -24.64 -2.28 -14.75
C SER A 23 -25.14 -3.39 -15.68
N ALA A 24 -24.86 -3.25 -16.97
CA ALA A 24 -25.12 -4.29 -17.96
C ALA A 24 -24.17 -5.49 -17.87
N PHE A 25 -23.16 -5.44 -17.01
CA PHE A 25 -22.17 -6.51 -16.86
C PHE A 25 -22.77 -7.73 -16.17
N THR A 26 -22.49 -8.90 -16.75
CA THR A 26 -22.91 -10.22 -16.24
C THR A 26 -21.72 -11.06 -15.73
N GLY A 27 -20.50 -10.62 -15.97
CA GLY A 27 -19.26 -11.36 -15.69
C GLY A 27 -18.86 -12.33 -16.79
N ALA A 28 -19.50 -12.24 -17.97
CA ALA A 28 -19.19 -13.10 -19.11
C ALA A 28 -17.79 -12.80 -19.69
N ARG A 29 -17.23 -13.81 -20.38
CA ARG A 29 -15.96 -13.66 -21.07
C ARG A 29 -16.05 -12.59 -22.17
N GLY A 30 -15.04 -11.71 -22.21
CA GLY A 30 -14.94 -10.68 -23.23
C GLY A 30 -15.90 -9.50 -23.07
N GLU A 31 -16.67 -9.44 -21.98
CA GLU A 31 -17.66 -8.40 -21.75
C GLU A 31 -17.03 -7.05 -21.36
N ALA A 32 -15.89 -7.07 -20.68
CA ALA A 32 -15.13 -5.88 -20.38
C ALA A 32 -14.27 -5.50 -21.60
N GLU A 33 -14.66 -4.42 -22.27
CA GLU A 33 -13.93 -3.84 -23.41
C GLU A 33 -12.99 -2.77 -22.89
N LEU A 34 -11.68 -3.13 -22.79
CA LEU A 34 -10.69 -2.28 -22.16
C LEU A 34 -10.24 -1.13 -23.07
N ILE A 35 -10.15 0.04 -22.46
CA ILE A 35 -9.42 1.21 -22.95
C ILE A 35 -8.25 1.44 -21.98
N VAL A 36 -7.02 1.20 -22.40
CA VAL A 36 -5.82 1.54 -21.63
C VAL A 36 -5.42 2.97 -21.95
N LEU A 37 -5.38 3.82 -20.93
CA LEU A 37 -5.13 5.23 -21.11
C LEU A 37 -3.80 5.61 -20.43
N HIS A 38 -2.84 6.07 -21.25
CA HIS A 38 -1.56 6.61 -20.84
C HIS A 38 -0.79 5.72 -19.85
N PRO A 39 -0.41 4.50 -20.23
CA PRO A 39 0.40 3.64 -19.36
C PRO A 39 1.74 4.31 -19.05
N ALA A 40 2.09 4.38 -17.76
CA ALA A 40 3.37 4.96 -17.31
C ALA A 40 4.51 3.92 -17.32
N ASP A 41 4.15 2.64 -17.24
CA ASP A 41 5.05 1.50 -17.18
C ASP A 41 4.32 0.18 -17.51
N GLU A 42 4.95 -0.96 -17.24
CA GLU A 42 4.38 -2.30 -17.47
C GLU A 42 3.24 -2.70 -16.49
N GLN A 43 2.96 -1.90 -15.46
CA GLN A 43 2.01 -2.27 -14.40
C GLN A 43 0.60 -2.51 -14.94
N LEU A 44 0.14 -1.67 -15.87
CA LEU A 44 -1.19 -1.86 -16.46
C LEU A 44 -1.30 -3.16 -17.26
N ALA A 45 -0.23 -3.61 -17.92
CA ALA A 45 -0.21 -4.91 -18.58
C ALA A 45 -0.34 -6.07 -17.58
N GLN A 46 0.25 -5.94 -16.40
CA GLN A 46 0.07 -6.91 -15.32
C GLN A 46 -1.39 -6.95 -14.85
N VAL A 47 -2.00 -5.78 -14.62
CA VAL A 47 -3.43 -5.69 -14.25
C VAL A 47 -4.31 -6.32 -15.33
N GLN A 48 -4.12 -5.97 -16.60
CA GLN A 48 -4.83 -6.55 -17.74
C GLN A 48 -4.74 -8.07 -17.73
N SER A 49 -3.54 -8.62 -17.51
CA SER A 49 -3.33 -10.08 -17.51
C SER A 49 -4.15 -10.79 -16.43
N ARG A 50 -4.45 -10.10 -15.32
CA ARG A 50 -5.21 -10.65 -14.19
C ARG A 50 -6.72 -10.47 -14.32
N MET A 51 -7.18 -9.68 -15.27
CA MET A 51 -8.59 -9.54 -15.60
C MET A 51 -9.05 -10.57 -16.66
N ASN A 52 -8.13 -11.32 -17.26
CA ASN A 52 -8.48 -12.40 -18.19
C ASN A 52 -9.19 -13.56 -17.43
N PRO A 53 -10.25 -14.19 -17.94
CA PRO A 53 -10.78 -14.09 -19.31
C PRO A 53 -11.95 -13.10 -19.50
N GLN A 54 -12.27 -12.26 -18.53
CA GLN A 54 -13.43 -11.37 -18.56
C GLN A 54 -13.27 -10.22 -19.57
N ILE A 55 -12.01 -9.87 -19.93
CA ILE A 55 -11.73 -8.81 -20.90
C ILE A 55 -11.82 -9.29 -22.35
N ASN A 56 -12.19 -8.38 -23.24
CA ASN A 56 -12.18 -8.62 -24.69
C ASN A 56 -10.75 -8.84 -25.20
N ARG A 57 -10.62 -9.54 -26.32
CA ARG A 57 -9.33 -9.77 -26.99
C ARG A 57 -8.74 -8.51 -27.60
N THR A 58 -9.59 -7.59 -28.06
CA THR A 58 -9.16 -6.28 -28.56
C THR A 58 -9.11 -5.30 -27.41
N VAL A 59 -7.97 -4.66 -27.23
CA VAL A 59 -7.71 -3.64 -26.22
C VAL A 59 -7.30 -2.36 -26.93
N HIS A 60 -7.98 -1.27 -26.65
CA HIS A 60 -7.67 0.03 -27.25
C HIS A 60 -6.72 0.80 -26.33
N VAL A 61 -5.58 1.24 -26.86
CA VAL A 61 -4.55 1.95 -26.12
C VAL A 61 -4.42 3.38 -26.63
N PHE A 62 -4.68 4.34 -25.77
CA PHE A 62 -4.57 5.77 -26.08
C PHE A 62 -3.44 6.39 -25.22
N ALA A 63 -2.35 6.74 -25.83
CA ALA A 63 -1.18 7.25 -25.15
C ALA A 63 -0.27 8.05 -26.08
N PRO A 64 0.51 9.02 -25.56
CA PRO A 64 1.59 9.58 -26.34
C PRO A 64 2.68 8.52 -26.56
N GLU A 65 3.47 8.69 -27.62
CA GLU A 65 4.70 7.89 -27.73
C GLU A 65 5.64 8.14 -26.57
N GLY A 66 6.25 7.06 -26.06
CA GLY A 66 7.19 7.16 -24.96
C GLY A 66 7.53 5.82 -24.33
N GLU A 67 8.44 5.87 -23.37
CA GLU A 67 8.96 4.69 -22.68
C GLU A 67 7.85 3.89 -21.97
N GLY A 68 6.87 4.57 -21.37
CA GLY A 68 5.75 3.92 -20.69
C GLY A 68 4.90 3.06 -21.63
N LEU A 69 4.53 3.59 -22.81
CA LEU A 69 3.81 2.83 -23.83
C LEU A 69 4.64 1.63 -24.33
N GLN A 70 5.94 1.84 -24.58
CA GLN A 70 6.81 0.76 -25.06
C GLN A 70 6.96 -0.35 -24.01
N SER A 71 7.12 0.01 -22.72
CA SER A 71 7.20 -0.96 -21.62
C SER A 71 5.91 -1.78 -21.48
N TYR A 72 4.76 -1.11 -21.58
CA TYR A 72 3.46 -1.77 -21.57
C TYR A 72 3.31 -2.77 -22.73
N LEU A 73 3.58 -2.35 -23.98
CA LEU A 73 3.46 -3.21 -25.17
C LEU A 73 4.45 -4.38 -25.13
N ALA A 74 5.68 -4.15 -24.67
CA ALA A 74 6.68 -5.22 -24.50
C ALA A 74 6.18 -6.28 -23.51
N ARG A 75 5.51 -5.87 -22.44
CA ARG A 75 4.95 -6.79 -21.45
C ARG A 75 3.77 -7.57 -21.99
N ILE A 76 2.86 -6.94 -22.75
CA ILE A 76 1.76 -7.63 -23.43
C ILE A 76 2.30 -8.67 -24.42
N ASN A 77 3.30 -8.33 -25.23
CA ASN A 77 3.94 -9.26 -26.15
C ASN A 77 4.56 -10.46 -25.42
N ALA A 78 5.15 -10.23 -24.24
CA ALA A 78 5.68 -11.31 -23.40
C ALA A 78 4.56 -12.23 -22.89
N PHE A 79 3.40 -11.71 -22.51
CA PHE A 79 2.24 -12.53 -22.16
C PHE A 79 1.71 -13.33 -23.34
N ASN A 80 1.54 -12.71 -24.50
CA ASN A 80 1.05 -13.36 -25.71
C ASN A 80 2.00 -14.46 -26.23
N SER A 81 3.27 -14.39 -25.87
CA SER A 81 4.31 -15.37 -26.30
C SER A 81 4.50 -16.54 -25.34
N ARG A 82 3.75 -16.65 -24.25
CA ARG A 82 3.89 -17.75 -23.29
C ARG A 82 3.36 -19.07 -23.87
N PRO A 83 4.15 -20.16 -23.83
CA PRO A 83 3.73 -21.42 -24.43
C PRO A 83 2.63 -22.15 -23.66
N ASP A 84 2.52 -21.93 -22.36
CA ASP A 84 1.65 -22.64 -21.42
C ASP A 84 0.29 -21.96 -21.19
N SER A 85 0.22 -20.66 -21.39
CA SER A 85 -1.01 -19.87 -21.21
C SER A 85 -1.00 -18.64 -22.12
N ALA A 86 -0.85 -18.87 -23.41
CA ALA A 86 -0.84 -17.78 -24.38
C ALA A 86 -2.14 -16.98 -24.31
N THR A 87 -2.02 -15.72 -23.95
CA THR A 87 -3.06 -14.74 -24.23
C THR A 87 -3.02 -14.42 -25.74
N SER A 88 -4.03 -13.78 -26.25
CA SER A 88 -4.07 -13.42 -27.67
C SER A 88 -4.70 -12.04 -27.81
N TRP A 89 -4.22 -11.12 -26.96
CA TRP A 89 -4.69 -9.75 -27.02
C TRP A 89 -4.14 -9.05 -28.24
N ASN A 90 -4.98 -8.19 -28.80
CA ASN A 90 -4.67 -7.34 -29.94
C ASN A 90 -4.81 -5.88 -29.49
N GLU A 91 -3.69 -5.20 -29.30
CA GLU A 91 -3.62 -3.81 -28.90
C GLU A 91 -3.76 -2.90 -30.13
N VAL A 92 -4.87 -2.13 -30.17
CA VAL A 92 -5.10 -1.07 -31.15
C VAL A 92 -4.58 0.25 -30.56
N VAL A 93 -3.38 0.65 -30.95
CA VAL A 93 -2.69 1.82 -30.42
C VAL A 93 -3.06 3.09 -31.16
N SER A 94 -3.44 4.13 -30.41
CA SER A 94 -3.71 5.49 -30.88
C SER A 94 -2.77 6.46 -30.15
N ASN A 95 -1.71 6.89 -30.81
CA ASN A 95 -0.63 7.73 -30.24
C ASN A 95 -0.51 9.11 -30.89
N GLU A 96 -1.43 9.46 -31.77
CA GLU A 96 -1.42 10.72 -32.51
C GLU A 96 -2.25 11.80 -31.84
N GLY A 97 -1.73 13.03 -31.83
CA GLY A 97 -2.45 14.25 -31.46
C GLY A 97 -3.00 14.25 -30.03
N ASP A 98 -4.21 14.75 -29.87
CA ASP A 98 -4.93 14.71 -28.59
C ASP A 98 -5.61 13.34 -28.42
N PHE A 99 -4.84 12.37 -27.94
CA PHE A 99 -5.31 10.98 -27.73
C PHE A 99 -6.50 10.91 -26.74
N LEU A 100 -6.58 11.84 -25.75
CA LEU A 100 -7.71 11.88 -24.82
C LEU A 100 -9.01 12.32 -25.53
N ALA A 101 -8.98 13.41 -26.29
CA ALA A 101 -10.13 13.88 -27.04
C ALA A 101 -10.60 12.81 -28.04
N ARG A 102 -9.66 12.14 -28.71
CA ARG A 102 -9.94 11.03 -29.59
C ARG A 102 -10.62 9.87 -28.88
N MET A 103 -10.08 9.42 -27.75
CA MET A 103 -10.66 8.36 -26.92
C MET A 103 -12.10 8.71 -26.50
N LEU A 104 -12.32 9.94 -26.04
CA LEU A 104 -13.65 10.42 -25.62
C LEU A 104 -14.64 10.52 -26.78
N GLY A 105 -14.17 10.79 -27.99
CA GLY A 105 -14.99 10.82 -29.21
C GLY A 105 -15.36 9.42 -29.73
N GLU A 106 -14.39 8.52 -29.77
CA GLU A 106 -14.55 7.16 -30.31
C GLU A 106 -15.23 6.22 -29.30
N LYS A 107 -14.90 6.30 -28.02
CA LYS A 107 -15.39 5.43 -26.94
C LYS A 107 -15.39 3.94 -27.32
N PRO A 108 -14.23 3.37 -27.68
CA PRO A 108 -14.17 2.01 -28.25
C PRO A 108 -14.28 0.90 -27.19
N GLY A 109 -14.71 1.21 -25.98
CA GLY A 109 -14.85 0.27 -24.89
C GLY A 109 -15.75 0.79 -23.76
N ASN A 110 -15.82 0.03 -22.67
CA ASN A 110 -16.70 0.30 -21.52
C ASN A 110 -15.95 0.40 -20.18
N VAL A 111 -14.64 0.09 -20.17
CA VAL A 111 -13.77 0.14 -18.98
C VAL A 111 -12.46 0.85 -19.33
N ALA A 112 -12.18 1.98 -18.67
CA ALA A 112 -10.90 2.66 -18.76
C ALA A 112 -9.95 2.15 -17.67
N LEU A 113 -8.78 1.66 -18.08
CA LEU A 113 -7.68 1.25 -17.21
C LEU A 113 -6.61 2.35 -17.19
N LEU A 114 -6.38 2.93 -16.02
CA LEU A 114 -5.53 4.11 -15.81
C LEU A 114 -4.33 3.81 -14.95
N SER A 115 -3.19 4.45 -15.27
CA SER A 115 -2.05 4.53 -14.36
C SER A 115 -2.20 5.72 -13.40
N GLY A 116 -2.23 5.46 -12.11
CA GLY A 116 -2.20 6.50 -11.08
C GLY A 116 -0.88 7.27 -11.02
N ARG A 117 0.17 6.76 -11.66
CA ARG A 117 1.49 7.42 -11.73
C ARG A 117 1.55 8.56 -12.74
N THR A 118 0.49 8.82 -13.52
CA THR A 118 0.45 9.95 -14.44
C THR A 118 -0.04 11.22 -13.75
N ALA A 119 0.51 12.38 -14.12
CA ALA A 119 0.12 13.71 -13.57
C ALA A 119 -1.37 14.00 -13.73
N THR A 120 -1.97 13.36 -14.70
CA THR A 120 -3.33 13.64 -15.18
C THR A 120 -4.32 12.56 -14.75
N ALA A 121 -3.92 11.59 -13.89
CA ALA A 121 -4.77 10.46 -13.50
C ALA A 121 -6.17 10.89 -12.99
N ALA A 122 -6.23 11.90 -12.11
CA ALA A 122 -7.51 12.43 -11.63
C ALA A 122 -8.34 13.05 -12.77
N GLY A 123 -7.70 13.83 -13.66
CA GLY A 123 -8.37 14.42 -14.82
C GLY A 123 -8.86 13.37 -15.80
N TYR A 124 -8.07 12.34 -16.05
CA TYR A 124 -8.49 11.21 -16.88
C TYR A 124 -9.66 10.45 -16.28
N SER A 125 -9.63 10.19 -14.96
CA SER A 125 -10.75 9.56 -14.25
C SER A 125 -12.04 10.37 -14.40
N ALA A 126 -11.96 11.70 -14.19
CA ALA A 126 -13.09 12.60 -14.34
C ALA A 126 -13.65 12.62 -15.78
N ALA A 127 -12.77 12.66 -16.78
CA ALA A 127 -13.16 12.64 -18.19
C ALA A 127 -13.84 11.32 -18.58
N CYS A 128 -13.28 10.17 -18.15
CA CYS A 128 -13.85 8.84 -18.40
C CYS A 128 -15.22 8.67 -17.74
N ILE A 129 -15.38 9.03 -16.46
CA ILE A 129 -16.68 9.01 -15.78
C ILE A 129 -17.67 9.97 -16.44
N GLY A 130 -17.22 11.18 -16.82
CA GLY A 130 -18.01 12.14 -17.60
C GLY A 130 -18.55 11.54 -18.89
N ALA A 131 -17.74 10.77 -19.59
CA ALA A 131 -18.06 10.09 -20.83
C ALA A 131 -18.92 8.81 -20.66
N GLY A 132 -19.15 8.34 -19.44
CA GLY A 132 -19.94 7.13 -19.17
C GLY A 132 -19.12 5.83 -19.14
N LEU A 133 -17.82 5.92 -18.91
CA LEU A 133 -16.93 4.77 -18.80
C LEU A 133 -16.70 4.39 -17.33
N ASN A 134 -16.68 3.09 -17.04
CA ASN A 134 -16.16 2.60 -15.78
C ASN A 134 -14.64 2.79 -15.71
N VAL A 135 -14.10 2.98 -14.53
CA VAL A 135 -12.68 3.28 -14.34
C VAL A 135 -12.04 2.33 -13.32
N LEU A 136 -10.97 1.68 -13.73
CA LEU A 136 -10.03 0.99 -12.86
C LEU A 136 -8.69 1.72 -12.91
N SER A 137 -8.17 2.15 -11.77
CA SER A 137 -6.89 2.85 -11.71
C SER A 137 -5.95 2.21 -10.71
N THR A 138 -4.65 2.29 -10.98
CA THR A 138 -3.64 2.08 -9.92
C THR A 138 -3.53 3.33 -9.06
N ALA A 139 -3.04 3.20 -7.81
CA ALA A 139 -2.79 4.35 -6.95
C ALA A 139 -1.60 5.20 -7.47
N PRO A 140 -1.60 6.52 -7.23
CA PRO A 140 -2.61 7.35 -6.60
C PRO A 140 -3.61 7.98 -7.57
N LEU A 141 -4.86 8.16 -7.14
CA LEU A 141 -5.90 8.87 -7.93
C LEU A 141 -5.89 10.38 -7.74
N ALA A 142 -5.29 10.88 -6.68
CA ALA A 142 -5.22 12.32 -6.41
C ALA A 142 -3.88 12.70 -5.77
N SER A 143 -3.39 13.89 -6.11
CA SER A 143 -2.19 14.49 -5.54
C SER A 143 -2.40 16.00 -5.36
N GLY A 144 -2.65 16.44 -4.13
CA GLY A 144 -2.98 17.84 -3.81
C GLY A 144 -4.48 18.16 -3.83
N THR A 145 -4.86 19.25 -3.13
CA THR A 145 -6.26 19.61 -2.87
C THR A 145 -7.11 19.80 -4.13
N PRO A 146 -6.64 20.41 -5.22
CA PRO A 146 -7.46 20.53 -6.44
C PRO A 146 -7.85 19.15 -7.00
N LYS A 147 -6.92 18.20 -7.02
CA LYS A 147 -7.15 16.84 -7.52
C LYS A 147 -8.00 16.00 -6.58
N PHE A 148 -7.90 16.22 -5.28
CA PHE A 148 -8.80 15.61 -4.31
C PHE A 148 -10.26 16.04 -4.53
N ARG A 149 -10.52 17.34 -4.73
CA ARG A 149 -11.86 17.84 -5.06
C ARG A 149 -12.39 17.32 -6.41
N GLU A 150 -11.51 17.09 -7.35
CA GLU A 150 -11.86 16.47 -8.64
C GLU A 150 -12.26 15.01 -8.45
N LEU A 151 -11.53 14.26 -7.60
CA LEU A 151 -11.85 12.89 -7.23
C LEU A 151 -13.20 12.79 -6.51
N GLU A 152 -13.47 13.68 -5.53
CA GLU A 152 -14.78 13.74 -4.83
C GLU A 152 -15.92 13.90 -5.84
N ARG A 153 -15.79 14.85 -6.78
CA ARG A 153 -16.81 15.08 -7.82
C ARG A 153 -16.96 13.89 -8.77
N SER A 154 -15.85 13.24 -9.14
CA SER A 154 -15.86 12.08 -10.02
C SER A 154 -16.56 10.89 -9.38
N LEU A 155 -16.33 10.65 -8.08
CA LEU A 155 -17.00 9.59 -7.32
C LEU A 155 -18.50 9.86 -7.18
N GLY A 156 -18.90 11.11 -6.91
CA GLY A 156 -20.32 11.50 -6.89
C GLY A 156 -20.99 11.30 -8.26
N LEU A 157 -20.33 11.72 -9.34
CA LEU A 157 -20.85 11.54 -10.70
C LEU A 157 -20.91 10.05 -11.11
N ALA A 158 -19.94 9.23 -10.66
CA ALA A 158 -19.96 7.80 -10.91
C ALA A 158 -21.17 7.14 -10.23
N ASP A 159 -21.48 7.51 -8.98
CA ASP A 159 -22.67 7.03 -8.27
C ASP A 159 -23.95 7.44 -8.98
N GLU A 160 -24.08 8.71 -9.40
CA GLU A 160 -25.22 9.22 -10.16
C GLU A 160 -25.46 8.48 -11.49
N LYS A 161 -24.39 8.10 -12.18
CA LYS A 161 -24.43 7.40 -13.48
C LYS A 161 -24.47 5.88 -13.38
N GLY A 162 -24.37 5.30 -12.19
CA GLY A 162 -24.26 3.86 -12.01
C GLY A 162 -22.95 3.29 -12.59
N LEU A 163 -21.85 4.05 -12.46
CA LEU A 163 -20.52 3.67 -12.90
C LEU A 163 -19.63 3.30 -11.73
N VAL A 164 -18.61 2.50 -11.99
CA VAL A 164 -17.60 2.10 -10.99
C VAL A 164 -16.30 2.87 -11.25
N LEU A 165 -15.90 3.68 -10.28
CA LEU A 165 -14.54 4.22 -10.14
C LEU A 165 -13.85 3.50 -8.99
N TYR A 166 -12.81 2.72 -9.29
CA TYR A 166 -12.12 1.90 -8.30
C TYR A 166 -10.60 2.04 -8.41
N GLU A 167 -9.95 1.99 -7.26
CA GLU A 167 -8.49 2.05 -7.13
C GLU A 167 -7.97 0.70 -6.65
N LEU A 168 -7.01 0.15 -7.37
CA LEU A 168 -6.35 -1.10 -7.01
C LEU A 168 -5.45 -0.92 -5.78
N MET A 169 -5.71 -1.72 -4.74
CA MET A 169 -4.94 -1.80 -3.51
C MET A 169 -4.55 -3.26 -3.22
N PRO A 170 -3.52 -3.82 -3.90
CA PRO A 170 -3.11 -5.21 -3.74
C PRO A 170 -2.67 -5.58 -2.32
N GLU A 171 -2.16 -4.61 -1.54
CA GLU A 171 -1.70 -4.80 -0.17
C GLU A 171 -2.81 -5.29 0.77
N ARG A 172 -4.07 -4.98 0.47
CA ARG A 172 -5.25 -5.48 1.20
C ARG A 172 -5.36 -6.99 1.21
N TYR A 173 -4.78 -7.66 0.21
CA TYR A 173 -4.90 -9.10 -0.01
C TYR A 173 -3.67 -9.89 0.46
N GLU A 174 -2.70 -9.23 1.10
CA GLU A 174 -1.61 -9.90 1.78
C GLU A 174 -2.15 -10.61 3.04
N ILE A 175 -1.86 -11.91 3.18
CA ILE A 175 -2.50 -12.75 4.19
C ILE A 175 -2.19 -12.30 5.62
N ALA A 176 -0.96 -11.86 5.92
CA ALA A 176 -0.61 -11.39 7.26
C ALA A 176 -1.32 -10.08 7.61
N ALA A 177 -1.57 -9.20 6.61
CA ALA A 177 -2.38 -8.00 6.79
C ALA A 177 -3.86 -8.33 7.03
N LEU A 178 -4.42 -9.29 6.30
CA LEU A 178 -5.78 -9.78 6.52
C LEU A 178 -5.95 -10.38 7.93
N LEU A 179 -4.97 -11.17 8.37
CA LEU A 179 -4.97 -11.75 9.72
C LEU A 179 -4.86 -10.66 10.80
N GLN A 180 -4.00 -9.65 10.61
CA GLN A 180 -3.89 -8.51 11.52
C GLN A 180 -5.24 -7.79 11.67
N GLN A 181 -5.91 -7.48 10.56
CA GLN A 181 -7.22 -6.83 10.56
C GLN A 181 -8.29 -7.69 11.24
N ALA A 182 -8.31 -8.99 10.97
CA ALA A 182 -9.28 -9.90 11.57
C ALA A 182 -9.08 -10.04 13.09
N LEU A 183 -7.83 -10.16 13.54
CA LEU A 183 -7.50 -10.22 14.97
C LEU A 183 -7.76 -8.88 15.68
N ALA A 184 -7.51 -7.74 15.03
CA ALA A 184 -7.80 -6.42 15.61
C ALA A 184 -9.30 -6.20 15.87
N ARG A 185 -10.17 -6.89 15.12
CA ARG A 185 -11.63 -6.85 15.31
C ARG A 185 -12.18 -7.96 16.22
N ASN A 186 -11.33 -8.85 16.69
CA ASN A 186 -11.72 -9.87 17.66
C ASN A 186 -11.66 -9.29 19.09
N ALA A 187 -12.78 -8.77 19.59
CA ALA A 187 -12.85 -8.15 20.91
C ALA A 187 -12.50 -9.08 22.07
N ASP A 188 -12.77 -10.39 21.92
CA ASP A 188 -12.44 -11.38 22.95
C ASP A 188 -10.93 -11.57 23.08
N PHE A 189 -10.19 -11.48 21.98
CA PHE A 189 -8.75 -11.64 21.92
C PHE A 189 -7.98 -10.31 22.06
N PHE A 190 -8.31 -9.31 21.22
CA PHE A 190 -7.58 -8.04 21.13
C PHE A 190 -8.02 -7.04 22.23
N GLY A 191 -9.27 -7.15 22.68
CA GLY A 191 -9.91 -6.15 23.54
C GLY A 191 -10.32 -4.91 22.75
N ILE A 192 -10.40 -3.78 23.44
CA ILE A 192 -10.69 -2.48 22.83
C ILE A 192 -9.39 -1.92 22.22
N GLN A 193 -9.48 -1.31 21.05
CA GLN A 193 -8.38 -0.54 20.47
C GLN A 193 -8.00 0.62 21.42
N LEU A 194 -6.75 0.71 21.83
CA LEU A 194 -6.30 1.82 22.69
C LEU A 194 -6.33 3.15 21.91
N CYS A 195 -6.60 4.23 22.63
CA CYS A 195 -6.59 5.58 22.03
C CYS A 195 -5.17 6.10 21.82
N GLY A 196 -4.22 5.76 22.69
CA GLY A 196 -2.87 6.32 22.69
C GLY A 196 -2.84 7.81 23.04
N SER A 197 -1.73 8.47 22.73
CA SER A 197 -1.53 9.92 22.88
C SER A 197 -0.76 10.47 21.68
N PRO A 198 -0.62 11.80 21.52
CA PRO A 198 0.20 12.39 20.46
C PRO A 198 1.66 11.94 20.51
N GLU A 199 2.23 11.74 21.72
CA GLU A 199 3.61 11.30 21.94
C GLU A 199 3.74 9.80 21.77
N ALA A 200 2.71 9.04 22.16
CA ALA A 200 2.65 7.57 22.11
C ALA A 200 1.41 7.09 21.35
N PRO A 201 1.38 7.19 20.02
CA PRO A 201 0.27 6.75 19.22
C PRO A 201 -0.01 5.25 19.39
N ALA A 202 -1.29 4.87 19.49
CA ALA A 202 -1.68 3.47 19.58
C ALA A 202 -1.63 2.73 18.22
N ILE A 203 -1.60 3.48 17.12
CA ILE A 203 -1.35 2.94 15.77
C ILE A 203 -0.08 3.58 15.23
N VAL A 204 0.90 2.75 14.87
CA VAL A 204 2.18 3.22 14.34
C VAL A 204 2.50 2.48 13.06
N SER A 205 2.65 3.24 11.96
CA SER A 205 3.16 2.73 10.69
C SER A 205 4.51 3.37 10.40
N GLU A 206 5.52 2.56 10.20
CA GLU A 206 6.88 2.97 9.88
C GLU A 206 7.35 2.26 8.62
N SER A 207 7.92 3.02 7.69
CA SER A 207 8.52 2.48 6.46
C SER A 207 9.90 3.06 6.25
N VAL A 208 10.88 2.19 6.00
CA VAL A 208 12.24 2.54 5.62
C VAL A 208 12.53 1.89 4.28
N LEU A 209 12.53 2.69 3.21
CA LEU A 209 12.48 2.26 1.83
C LEU A 209 13.76 2.61 1.08
N PRO A 210 14.20 1.83 0.08
CA PRO A 210 15.36 2.16 -0.71
C PRO A 210 15.06 3.30 -1.70
N LEU A 211 16.07 4.12 -2.01
CA LEU A 211 16.01 5.18 -3.05
C LEU A 211 16.13 4.64 -4.48
N PHE A 212 16.10 3.34 -4.65
CA PHE A 212 16.14 2.66 -5.96
C PHE A 212 15.16 1.52 -5.97
N THR A 213 14.76 1.10 -7.17
CA THR A 213 14.07 -0.18 -7.34
C THR A 213 15.03 -1.30 -6.98
N VAL A 214 14.78 -1.97 -5.86
CA VAL A 214 15.52 -3.18 -5.48
C VAL A 214 14.68 -4.36 -5.92
N ARG A 215 15.04 -4.98 -7.04
CA ARG A 215 14.53 -6.32 -7.35
C ARG A 215 15.26 -7.31 -6.47
N MET A 216 14.60 -7.81 -5.45
CA MET A 216 15.13 -8.84 -4.57
C MET A 216 15.00 -10.18 -5.28
N GLU A 217 16.09 -10.63 -5.93
CA GLU A 217 16.15 -12.00 -6.43
C GLU A 217 16.29 -12.94 -5.23
N GLY A 218 15.34 -13.86 -5.10
CA GLY A 218 15.36 -14.89 -4.07
C GLY A 218 16.57 -15.80 -4.26
N THR A 219 17.27 -16.07 -3.16
CA THR A 219 18.40 -16.96 -2.93
C THR A 219 19.78 -16.45 -3.30
N GLY A 220 20.56 -16.18 -2.24
CA GLY A 220 22.03 -16.28 -2.24
C GLY A 220 22.77 -15.16 -2.94
N SER A 221 23.19 -14.19 -2.13
CA SER A 221 24.36 -13.35 -2.38
C SER A 221 24.38 -12.54 -3.68
N SER A 222 24.15 -11.31 -3.52
CA SER A 222 24.56 -10.17 -4.33
C SER A 222 23.39 -9.24 -4.64
N THR A 223 23.35 -8.17 -3.90
CA THR A 223 22.52 -6.99 -4.18
C THR A 223 23.03 -6.32 -5.44
N ALA A 224 22.66 -6.82 -6.61
CA ALA A 224 22.90 -6.12 -7.85
C ALA A 224 21.82 -5.02 -7.98
N LEU A 225 22.19 -3.80 -7.60
CA LEU A 225 21.43 -2.58 -7.87
C LEU A 225 21.45 -2.34 -9.38
N ARG A 226 20.32 -2.56 -10.07
CA ARG A 226 20.18 -2.15 -11.47
C ARG A 226 19.26 -0.94 -11.54
N PRO A 227 19.72 0.18 -12.14
CA PRO A 227 18.82 1.20 -12.66
C PRO A 227 17.98 0.55 -13.77
N GLY A 228 16.69 0.93 -13.89
CA GLY A 228 15.76 0.35 -14.86
C GLY A 228 16.25 0.45 -16.30
N ILE A 229 17.09 -0.50 -16.72
CA ILE A 229 17.50 -0.74 -18.11
C ILE A 229 17.32 -2.24 -18.35
N THR A 230 16.40 -2.56 -19.23
CA THR A 230 16.14 -3.91 -19.70
C THR A 230 17.27 -4.38 -20.61
N GLY A 231 18.12 -5.31 -20.10
CA GLY A 231 19.07 -6.09 -20.89
C GLY A 231 19.05 -7.55 -20.41
N PRO A 232 19.35 -8.53 -21.27
CA PRO A 232 19.28 -9.94 -20.93
C PRO A 232 20.32 -10.32 -19.85
N PRO A 233 20.05 -11.36 -19.03
CA PRO A 233 20.90 -11.74 -17.90
C PRO A 233 22.25 -12.27 -18.36
N ALA A 234 23.34 -11.71 -17.81
CA ALA A 234 24.66 -12.27 -17.94
C ALA A 234 24.83 -13.40 -16.89
N ASN A 235 25.15 -14.61 -17.36
CA ASN A 235 25.62 -15.72 -16.55
C ASN A 235 26.98 -15.38 -15.94
N ASP A 236 27.05 -15.27 -14.62
CA ASP A 236 28.33 -15.36 -13.93
C ASP A 236 28.20 -16.28 -12.71
N LYS A 237 28.93 -17.41 -12.81
CA LYS A 237 29.13 -18.36 -11.71
C LYS A 237 30.48 -18.01 -11.11
N THR A 238 30.50 -17.53 -9.91
CA THR A 238 31.52 -17.73 -8.86
C THR A 238 31.47 -16.61 -7.81
N ALA A 239 31.07 -16.92 -6.57
CA ALA A 239 31.62 -16.30 -5.38
C ALA A 239 31.31 -17.16 -4.13
N ASN A 240 32.36 -17.52 -3.44
CA ASN A 240 32.38 -18.29 -2.20
C ASN A 240 31.82 -17.52 -1.01
N ALA A 241 31.12 -18.26 -0.19
CA ALA A 241 30.61 -17.82 1.12
C ALA A 241 31.74 -17.72 2.16
N THR A 242 31.82 -16.62 2.85
CA THR A 242 32.33 -16.56 4.23
C THR A 242 31.75 -15.38 4.99
N GLY A 243 31.14 -15.64 6.14
CA GLY A 243 31.02 -14.67 7.24
C GLY A 243 29.63 -14.17 7.58
N GLU A 244 29.01 -14.87 8.50
CA GLU A 244 28.22 -14.37 9.64
C GLU A 244 27.16 -13.28 9.43
N ASN A 245 25.91 -13.70 9.40
CA ASN A 245 24.84 -12.90 10.00
C ASN A 245 23.79 -13.82 10.63
N ARG A 246 23.94 -14.10 11.94
CA ARG A 246 23.07 -15.02 12.70
C ARG A 246 21.66 -14.49 12.98
N ASP A 247 21.36 -13.22 12.69
CA ASP A 247 20.05 -12.61 12.96
C ASP A 247 19.01 -12.74 11.84
N ASN A 248 19.39 -13.28 10.67
CA ASN A 248 18.47 -13.41 9.53
C ASN A 248 17.62 -14.70 9.53
N SER A 249 17.83 -15.60 10.46
CA SER A 249 17.17 -16.92 10.49
C SER A 249 15.67 -16.87 10.88
N ALA A 250 15.17 -15.72 11.34
CA ALA A 250 13.78 -15.57 11.76
C ALA A 250 12.79 -15.25 10.62
N PHE A 251 13.28 -14.94 9.41
CA PHE A 251 12.42 -14.55 8.29
C PHE A 251 12.58 -15.53 7.12
N GLU A 252 11.45 -16.05 6.64
CA GLU A 252 11.40 -16.86 5.43
C GLU A 252 11.65 -16.00 4.19
N THR A 253 12.50 -16.46 3.26
CA THR A 253 12.77 -15.75 2.00
C THR A 253 11.52 -15.70 1.13
N ALA A 254 11.20 -14.52 0.59
CA ALA A 254 10.11 -14.34 -0.35
C ALA A 254 10.54 -14.63 -1.80
N PRO A 255 9.63 -15.13 -2.66
CA PRO A 255 9.86 -15.15 -4.11
C PRO A 255 10.16 -13.75 -4.66
N ALA A 256 10.89 -13.67 -5.78
CA ALA A 256 11.33 -12.39 -6.38
C ALA A 256 10.18 -11.44 -6.76
N ASP A 257 9.00 -11.99 -7.05
CA ASP A 257 7.79 -11.26 -7.43
C ASP A 257 6.81 -11.05 -6.26
N TYR A 258 7.25 -11.32 -5.02
CA TYR A 258 6.37 -11.22 -3.86
C TYR A 258 5.96 -9.78 -3.56
N ASP A 259 6.90 -8.85 -3.67
CA ASP A 259 6.68 -7.44 -3.40
C ASP A 259 7.52 -6.53 -4.30
N ASP A 260 7.00 -5.33 -4.62
CA ASP A 260 7.72 -4.29 -5.34
C ASP A 260 8.13 -3.17 -4.36
N TRP A 261 9.44 -3.05 -4.12
CA TRP A 261 10.05 -2.02 -3.27
C TRP A 261 10.71 -0.96 -4.16
N SER A 262 9.90 -0.27 -4.97
CA SER A 262 10.41 0.70 -5.93
C SER A 262 10.29 2.14 -5.43
N TYR A 263 11.35 2.92 -5.67
CA TYR A 263 11.31 4.37 -5.58
C TYR A 263 11.04 4.93 -6.97
N PRO A 264 10.18 5.95 -7.10
CA PRO A 264 9.86 6.53 -8.40
C PRO A 264 11.09 7.05 -9.14
N ALA A 265 11.20 6.75 -10.42
CA ALA A 265 12.30 7.20 -11.28
C ALA A 265 11.90 8.37 -12.21
N ASP A 266 10.61 8.64 -12.36
CA ASP A 266 10.07 9.73 -13.18
C ASP A 266 9.78 10.98 -12.33
N SER A 267 9.72 12.14 -13.00
CA SER A 267 9.55 13.44 -12.32
C SER A 267 8.24 13.53 -11.53
N LEU A 268 7.20 12.87 -11.97
CA LEU A 268 5.89 12.93 -11.34
C LEU A 268 5.81 12.00 -10.13
N GLY A 269 6.28 10.76 -10.29
CA GLY A 269 6.38 9.84 -9.18
C GLY A 269 7.26 10.40 -8.06
N LEU A 270 8.35 11.10 -8.42
CA LEU A 270 9.19 11.80 -7.44
C LEU A 270 8.43 12.85 -6.65
N GLN A 271 7.61 13.70 -7.29
CA GLN A 271 6.78 14.69 -6.60
C GLN A 271 5.76 14.05 -5.65
N ASN A 272 5.30 12.86 -5.97
CA ASN A 272 4.31 12.11 -5.19
C ASN A 272 4.92 10.97 -4.36
N ALA A 273 6.25 10.90 -4.21
CA ALA A 273 6.92 9.76 -3.60
C ALA A 273 6.43 9.44 -2.16
N PHE A 274 6.17 10.46 -1.35
CA PHE A 274 5.56 10.25 -0.03
C PHE A 274 4.16 9.64 -0.13
N LEU A 275 3.32 10.19 -1.00
CA LEU A 275 1.93 9.73 -1.18
C LEU A 275 1.88 8.29 -1.70
N LEU A 276 2.72 7.95 -2.69
CA LEU A 276 2.86 6.58 -3.21
C LEU A 276 3.23 5.58 -2.12
N ALA A 277 4.18 5.94 -1.25
CA ALA A 277 4.64 5.08 -0.17
C ALA A 277 3.63 4.98 0.99
N ALA A 278 2.90 6.07 1.29
CA ALA A 278 2.02 6.15 2.44
C ALA A 278 0.59 5.68 2.15
N ALA A 279 0.10 5.76 0.89
CA ALA A 279 -1.27 5.40 0.55
C ALA A 279 -1.65 3.96 0.96
N PRO A 280 -0.85 2.93 0.67
CA PRO A 280 -1.16 1.57 1.13
C PRO A 280 -1.19 1.45 2.65
N ARG A 281 -0.34 2.21 3.35
CA ARG A 281 -0.27 2.17 4.83
C ARG A 281 -1.53 2.79 5.46
N ILE A 282 -1.97 3.94 4.96
CA ILE A 282 -3.21 4.59 5.40
C ILE A 282 -4.42 3.69 5.13
N ASP A 283 -4.46 3.06 3.96
CA ASP A 283 -5.51 2.13 3.57
C ASP A 283 -5.63 0.95 4.55
N LEU A 284 -4.52 0.27 4.87
CA LEU A 284 -4.49 -0.82 5.84
C LEU A 284 -4.88 -0.38 7.25
N ILE A 285 -4.48 0.83 7.68
CA ILE A 285 -4.88 1.41 8.97
C ILE A 285 -6.39 1.62 9.01
N GLN A 286 -6.97 2.21 7.97
CA GLN A 286 -8.41 2.44 7.89
C GLN A 286 -9.19 1.12 7.94
N LEU A 287 -8.75 0.10 7.20
CA LEU A 287 -9.36 -1.23 7.24
C LEU A 287 -9.22 -1.92 8.60
N ALA A 288 -8.12 -1.71 9.32
CA ALA A 288 -7.95 -2.26 10.66
C ALA A 288 -8.91 -1.61 11.67
N VAL A 289 -9.10 -0.29 11.59
CA VAL A 289 -9.94 0.49 12.53
C VAL A 289 -11.43 0.35 12.21
N PHE A 290 -11.80 0.49 10.94
CA PHE A 290 -13.21 0.55 10.52
C PHE A 290 -13.71 -0.76 9.88
N GLY A 291 -12.82 -1.62 9.41
CA GLY A 291 -13.24 -2.79 8.63
C GLY A 291 -13.95 -2.37 7.35
N ARG A 292 -15.20 -2.78 7.22
CA ARG A 292 -16.08 -2.42 6.09
C ARG A 292 -17.15 -1.40 6.49
N GLU A 293 -16.81 -0.52 7.43
CA GLU A 293 -17.70 0.57 7.86
C GLU A 293 -17.37 1.86 7.11
N ARG A 294 -18.36 2.76 7.08
CA ARG A 294 -18.22 4.07 6.45
C ARG A 294 -17.36 5.00 7.28
N ILE A 295 -16.51 5.78 6.64
CA ILE A 295 -15.68 6.80 7.28
C ILE A 295 -16.19 8.19 6.92
N LYS A 296 -16.58 8.96 7.95
CA LYS A 296 -16.89 10.38 7.81
C LYS A 296 -15.61 11.18 8.04
N TYR A 297 -14.72 11.22 7.02
CA TYR A 297 -13.35 11.71 7.15
C TYR A 297 -13.27 13.13 7.75
N ASN A 298 -14.17 14.04 7.39
CA ASN A 298 -14.22 15.41 7.92
C ASN A 298 -14.60 15.52 9.40
N ARG A 299 -15.02 14.45 10.05
CA ARG A 299 -15.38 14.40 11.49
C ARG A 299 -14.52 13.44 12.28
N GLN A 300 -14.08 12.34 11.66
CA GLN A 300 -13.38 11.25 12.32
C GLN A 300 -11.85 11.31 12.13
N ILE A 301 -11.36 12.25 11.30
CA ILE A 301 -9.94 12.48 11.10
C ILE A 301 -9.59 13.90 11.54
N GLN A 302 -8.62 14.01 12.46
CA GLN A 302 -8.12 15.29 12.97
C GLN A 302 -6.60 15.27 12.92
N PHE A 303 -5.98 16.25 12.28
CA PHE A 303 -4.54 16.31 12.12
C PHE A 303 -3.88 16.94 13.36
N THR A 304 -2.76 16.35 13.79
CA THR A 304 -1.95 16.85 14.90
C THR A 304 -0.66 17.47 14.37
N SER A 305 0.02 16.80 13.46
CA SER A 305 1.22 17.33 12.78
C SER A 305 1.46 16.62 11.47
N ALA A 306 2.02 17.34 10.49
CA ALA A 306 2.45 16.79 9.23
C ALA A 306 3.70 17.52 8.74
N ARG A 307 4.68 16.79 8.24
CA ARG A 307 5.85 17.38 7.58
C ARG A 307 6.39 16.46 6.51
N GLN A 308 6.87 17.05 5.44
CA GLN A 308 7.67 16.38 4.42
C GLN A 308 9.05 16.99 4.40
N TYR A 309 10.06 16.19 4.10
CA TYR A 309 11.44 16.62 4.02
C TYR A 309 12.22 15.74 3.04
N PRO A 310 13.23 16.28 2.34
CA PRO A 310 13.99 15.49 1.39
C PRO A 310 14.94 14.50 2.07
N ALA A 311 15.20 13.38 1.41
CA ALA A 311 16.37 12.57 1.67
C ALA A 311 17.58 13.28 1.06
N ALA A 312 18.56 13.67 1.89
CA ALA A 312 19.80 14.29 1.43
C ALA A 312 20.85 13.21 1.17
N VAL A 313 21.31 13.11 -0.08
CA VAL A 313 22.26 12.08 -0.53
C VAL A 313 23.36 12.74 -1.35
N PRO A 314 24.65 12.52 -1.04
CA PRO A 314 25.73 12.98 -1.91
C PRO A 314 25.60 12.41 -3.32
N GLU A 315 25.68 13.26 -4.35
CA GLU A 315 25.51 12.85 -5.75
C GLU A 315 26.47 11.71 -6.12
N ARG A 316 27.72 11.80 -5.67
CA ARG A 316 28.73 10.76 -5.91
C ARG A 316 28.32 9.41 -5.31
N GLU A 317 27.73 9.41 -4.12
CA GLU A 317 27.26 8.18 -3.48
C GLU A 317 26.04 7.61 -4.21
N TYR A 318 25.13 8.48 -4.66
CA TYR A 318 23.99 8.07 -5.48
C TYR A 318 24.45 7.38 -6.77
N LEU A 319 25.34 8.02 -7.54
CA LEU A 319 25.86 7.46 -8.80
C LEU A 319 26.59 6.13 -8.57
N ARG A 320 27.38 6.04 -7.51
CA ARG A 320 28.07 4.79 -7.15
C ARG A 320 27.06 3.68 -6.80
N ALA A 321 26.06 3.97 -6.00
CA ALA A 321 25.08 2.99 -5.54
C ALA A 321 24.10 2.56 -6.66
N SER A 322 23.74 3.48 -7.55
CA SER A 322 22.87 3.19 -8.70
C SER A 322 23.59 2.54 -9.88
N GLY A 323 24.94 2.58 -9.89
CA GLY A 323 25.75 2.16 -11.05
C GLY A 323 25.56 3.05 -12.27
N SER A 324 24.96 4.25 -12.11
CA SER A 324 24.72 5.19 -13.21
C SER A 324 25.95 6.02 -13.50
N ALA A 325 26.29 6.19 -14.79
CA ALA A 325 27.42 7.03 -15.21
C ALA A 325 27.12 8.53 -15.05
N ALA A 326 25.85 8.91 -15.10
CA ALA A 326 25.40 10.30 -14.97
C ALA A 326 24.06 10.37 -14.23
N LEU A 327 23.76 11.54 -13.68
CA LEU A 327 22.50 11.78 -13.00
C LEU A 327 21.34 11.78 -14.01
N PRO A 328 20.29 10.96 -13.79
CA PRO A 328 19.10 10.93 -14.62
C PRO A 328 18.47 12.33 -14.75
N PRO A 329 17.92 12.70 -15.93
CA PRO A 329 17.30 14.02 -16.14
C PRO A 329 16.20 14.35 -15.13
N ALA A 330 15.40 13.38 -14.72
CA ALA A 330 14.33 13.53 -13.72
C ALA A 330 14.85 13.96 -12.34
N LEU A 331 16.11 13.69 -12.00
CA LEU A 331 16.72 14.06 -10.73
C LEU A 331 17.46 15.39 -10.74
N GLN A 332 17.73 15.96 -11.92
CA GLN A 332 18.42 17.25 -12.05
C GLN A 332 17.77 18.40 -11.24
N PRO A 333 16.43 18.52 -11.19
CA PRO A 333 15.77 19.56 -10.39
C PRO A 333 16.01 19.43 -8.88
N TYR A 334 16.39 18.26 -8.40
CA TYR A 334 16.61 17.97 -6.97
C TYR A 334 18.07 18.09 -6.55
N ARG A 335 18.95 18.51 -7.46
CA ARG A 335 20.37 18.75 -7.19
C ARG A 335 20.58 20.10 -6.51
N SER A 336 21.33 20.10 -5.41
CA SER A 336 21.75 21.30 -4.68
C SER A 336 23.24 21.17 -4.34
N GLY A 337 24.11 21.82 -5.15
CA GLY A 337 25.57 21.62 -5.09
C GLY A 337 25.94 20.19 -5.45
N ASP A 338 26.59 19.47 -4.54
CA ASP A 338 27.00 18.07 -4.65
C ASP A 338 26.01 17.09 -3.99
N THR A 339 24.87 17.59 -3.54
CA THR A 339 23.88 16.83 -2.78
C THR A 339 22.55 16.78 -3.53
N LEU A 340 21.98 15.60 -3.63
CA LEU A 340 20.61 15.38 -4.09
C LEU A 340 19.64 15.50 -2.92
N ARG A 341 18.59 16.29 -3.07
CA ARG A 341 17.50 16.45 -2.10
C ARG A 341 16.25 15.75 -2.63
N LEU A 342 16.24 14.43 -2.51
CA LEU A 342 15.19 13.58 -3.08
C LEU A 342 13.93 13.60 -2.22
N PRO A 343 12.74 13.85 -2.79
CA PRO A 343 11.49 13.88 -2.04
C PRO A 343 11.06 12.48 -1.59
N GLY A 344 10.05 12.40 -0.72
CA GLY A 344 9.41 11.14 -0.32
C GLY A 344 9.49 10.83 1.17
N ASN A 345 10.39 11.49 1.93
CA ASN A 345 10.33 11.39 3.38
C ASN A 345 9.20 12.23 3.95
N GLY A 346 8.58 11.73 4.99
CA GLY A 346 7.55 12.49 5.70
C GLY A 346 7.07 11.79 6.95
N GLU A 347 6.43 12.59 7.78
CA GLU A 347 5.79 12.16 9.03
C GLU A 347 4.40 12.79 9.10
N LEU A 348 3.45 12.00 9.52
CA LEU A 348 2.06 12.39 9.69
C LEU A 348 1.57 11.85 11.03
N ARG A 349 1.00 12.72 11.85
CA ARG A 349 0.31 12.36 13.08
C ARG A 349 -1.12 12.89 13.02
N TYR A 350 -2.06 12.02 13.33
CA TYR A 350 -3.48 12.35 13.29
C TYR A 350 -4.27 11.47 14.26
N VAL A 351 -5.48 11.88 14.54
CA VAL A 351 -6.46 11.10 15.31
C VAL A 351 -7.45 10.51 14.32
N LEU A 352 -7.59 9.19 14.34
CA LEU A 352 -8.54 8.45 13.52
C LEU A 352 -9.60 7.83 14.42
N ASN A 353 -10.81 8.38 14.39
CA ASN A 353 -11.91 7.92 15.24
C ASN A 353 -11.56 7.84 16.76
N GLY A 354 -10.83 8.84 17.26
CA GLY A 354 -10.37 8.89 18.65
C GLY A 354 -9.05 8.17 18.92
N VAL A 355 -8.45 7.51 17.93
CA VAL A 355 -7.18 6.76 18.06
C VAL A 355 -6.03 7.59 17.50
N HIS A 356 -5.05 7.91 18.32
CA HIS A 356 -3.81 8.56 17.88
C HIS A 356 -3.00 7.63 16.98
N THR A 357 -2.68 8.13 15.80
CA THR A 357 -2.04 7.39 14.71
C THR A 357 -0.81 8.14 14.22
N GLY A 358 0.29 7.44 14.07
CA GLY A 358 1.54 7.95 13.52
C GLY A 358 1.96 7.18 12.26
N VAL A 359 2.30 7.90 11.20
CA VAL A 359 2.84 7.33 9.96
C VAL A 359 4.15 8.02 9.63
N SER A 360 5.20 7.24 9.38
CA SER A 360 6.51 7.75 8.96
C SER A 360 7.03 6.99 7.75
N ILE A 361 7.52 7.74 6.76
CA ILE A 361 8.18 7.22 5.57
C ILE A 361 9.57 7.82 5.50
N ARG A 362 10.58 6.98 5.41
CA ARG A 362 11.98 7.37 5.25
C ARG A 362 12.62 6.59 4.12
N HIS A 363 13.38 7.28 3.30
CA HIS A 363 14.16 6.66 2.24
C HIS A 363 15.64 6.70 2.57
N TYR A 364 16.35 5.65 2.22
CA TYR A 364 17.79 5.51 2.45
C TYR A 364 18.52 5.08 1.18
N LEU A 365 19.82 5.37 1.14
CA LEU A 365 20.69 4.95 0.04
C LEU A 365 21.26 3.55 0.37
N PRO A 366 20.90 2.50 -0.38
CA PRO A 366 21.48 1.17 -0.19
C PRO A 366 23.00 1.18 -0.35
N GLY A 367 23.73 0.47 0.51
CA GLY A 367 25.20 0.37 0.44
C GLY A 367 25.98 1.58 0.98
N SER A 368 25.31 2.59 1.55
CA SER A 368 26.00 3.77 2.13
C SER A 368 26.60 3.52 3.53
N GLY A 369 26.38 2.37 4.15
CA GLY A 369 26.82 2.08 5.53
C GLY A 369 26.12 2.90 6.61
N THR A 370 25.34 3.90 6.23
CA THR A 370 24.50 4.71 7.12
C THR A 370 23.09 4.17 7.10
N ALA A 371 22.77 3.22 8.00
CA ALA A 371 21.38 3.04 8.39
C ALA A 371 20.81 4.40 8.81
N PRO A 372 19.58 4.79 8.42
CA PRO A 372 19.01 6.06 8.85
C PRO A 372 18.98 6.04 10.38
N ALA A 373 19.82 6.87 10.99
CA ALA A 373 19.86 7.04 12.43
C ALA A 373 18.43 7.31 12.91
N GLN A 374 17.98 6.57 13.91
CA GLN A 374 16.79 6.91 14.65
C GLN A 374 17.07 8.31 15.24
N ARG A 375 16.64 9.37 14.57
CA ARG A 375 16.61 10.69 15.18
C ARG A 375 15.53 10.61 16.24
N GLU A 376 15.99 10.65 17.49
CA GLU A 376 15.16 11.00 18.62
C GLU A 376 14.33 12.24 18.25
N SER A 377 13.02 12.17 18.44
CA SER A 377 12.17 13.36 18.37
C SER A 377 12.80 14.43 19.27
N PRO A 378 12.96 15.68 18.82
CA PRO A 378 13.35 16.75 19.72
C PRO A 378 12.22 16.92 20.74
N ALA A 379 12.37 16.28 21.90
CA ALA A 379 11.63 16.66 23.07
C ALA A 379 12.03 18.11 23.37
N THR A 380 11.04 18.98 23.37
CA THR A 380 11.00 20.34 23.88
C THR A 380 12.19 20.71 24.76
N ALA A 381 13.06 21.58 24.24
CA ALA A 381 13.95 22.36 25.06
C ALA A 381 13.13 23.37 25.89
N ALA A 382 12.63 22.92 27.04
CA ALA A 382 12.17 23.82 28.09
C ALA A 382 13.37 24.12 28.96
N THR A 383 13.82 25.36 28.89
CA THR A 383 14.78 25.98 29.80
C THR A 383 14.33 25.80 31.25
N ALA A 384 15.16 25.13 32.08
CA ALA A 384 15.10 25.20 33.53
C ALA A 384 16.50 25.57 34.05
N PRO A 385 16.59 26.34 35.15
CA PRO A 385 17.80 27.02 35.57
C PRO A 385 18.82 26.08 36.21
N GLU A 386 20.08 26.44 36.07
CA GLU A 386 21.24 25.81 36.68
C GLU A 386 21.13 25.80 38.20
N ASP A 387 21.30 24.63 38.80
CA ASP A 387 21.86 24.49 40.16
C ASP A 387 22.86 23.34 40.21
N LYS A 388 24.04 23.68 40.71
CA LYS A 388 25.20 22.81 40.86
C LYS A 388 25.05 21.87 42.07
N ALA A 389 25.23 20.58 41.89
CA ALA A 389 25.98 19.74 42.81
C ALA A 389 26.26 18.33 42.29
N ALA A 390 27.47 17.99 42.42
CA ALA A 390 28.32 16.83 42.26
C ALA A 390 27.75 15.40 42.38
N SER A 391 28.34 14.57 41.51
CA SER A 391 28.92 13.22 41.71
C SER A 391 28.00 11.99 41.71
N HIS A 392 28.35 11.16 40.86
CA HIS A 392 28.49 9.70 40.74
C HIS A 392 27.74 9.08 39.58
N ALA A 393 28.55 8.36 38.81
CA ALA A 393 28.17 7.61 37.62
C ALA A 393 27.11 6.55 37.93
N ASP A 394 26.07 6.55 37.11
CA ASP A 394 25.46 5.29 36.68
C ASP A 394 24.87 5.51 35.29
N ALA A 395 25.26 4.62 34.37
CA ALA A 395 24.85 4.68 32.98
C ALA A 395 23.39 4.20 32.85
N GLY A 396 22.46 5.12 33.11
CA GLY A 396 21.04 4.93 32.89
C GLY A 396 20.69 5.30 31.45
N THR A 397 20.58 4.32 30.58
CA THR A 397 20.01 4.40 29.24
C THR A 397 18.62 5.00 29.33
N THR A 398 18.46 6.26 28.93
CA THR A 398 17.14 6.88 28.72
C THR A 398 16.46 6.21 27.53
N ALA A 399 15.59 5.27 27.84
CA ALA A 399 14.72 4.61 26.89
C ALA A 399 13.77 5.63 26.26
N GLY A 400 14.04 6.01 25.02
CA GLY A 400 13.03 6.57 24.12
C GLY A 400 11.88 5.57 24.06
N MET A 401 10.66 6.01 24.31
CA MET A 401 9.45 5.19 24.42
C MET A 401 9.18 4.44 23.12
N THR A 402 9.78 3.28 22.96
CA THR A 402 9.35 2.25 22.02
C THR A 402 8.10 1.61 22.60
N VAL A 403 6.99 1.74 21.91
CA VAL A 403 5.80 0.88 22.07
C VAL A 403 6.29 -0.54 22.34
N GLY A 404 5.88 -1.15 23.45
CA GLY A 404 6.39 -2.40 24.01
C GLY A 404 6.56 -3.54 22.99
N THR A 405 7.72 -3.57 22.36
CA THR A 405 8.11 -4.52 21.31
C THR A 405 9.24 -5.43 21.77
N THR A 406 9.30 -5.71 23.06
CA THR A 406 10.23 -6.70 23.60
C THR A 406 9.88 -8.08 23.04
N GLY A 407 10.61 -8.50 22.02
CA GLY A 407 10.40 -9.80 21.32
C GLY A 407 10.33 -9.68 19.80
N ILE A 408 10.09 -8.48 19.26
CA ILE A 408 10.31 -8.16 17.85
C ILE A 408 11.74 -7.64 17.74
N PRO A 409 12.51 -7.98 16.68
CA PRO A 409 13.84 -7.42 16.48
C PRO A 409 13.81 -5.89 16.62
N GLN A 410 14.48 -5.33 17.61
CA GLN A 410 14.45 -3.89 17.92
C GLN A 410 15.05 -3.04 16.78
N ALA A 411 15.98 -3.61 16.02
CA ALA A 411 16.54 -3.01 14.81
C ALA A 411 16.19 -3.90 13.60
N LEU A 412 15.19 -3.50 12.84
CA LEU A 412 14.91 -4.14 11.57
C LEU A 412 15.92 -3.61 10.54
N PRO A 413 16.72 -4.48 9.88
CA PRO A 413 17.55 -4.03 8.78
C PRO A 413 16.66 -3.55 7.63
N ALA A 414 17.00 -2.41 7.05
CA ALA A 414 16.29 -1.85 5.89
C ALA A 414 16.55 -2.69 4.61
N PRO A 415 15.58 -2.77 3.67
CA PRO A 415 14.30 -2.10 3.72
C PRO A 415 13.28 -2.84 4.59
N TYR A 416 12.38 -2.09 5.22
CA TYR A 416 11.27 -2.67 5.97
C TYR A 416 10.04 -1.76 6.00
N ARG A 417 8.87 -2.36 6.23
CA ARG A 417 7.62 -1.69 6.62
C ARG A 417 7.09 -2.38 7.88
N LYS A 418 6.54 -1.58 8.77
CA LYS A 418 5.97 -2.05 10.03
C LYS A 418 4.64 -1.37 10.26
N LEU A 419 3.63 -2.12 10.72
CA LEU A 419 2.35 -1.59 11.16
C LEU A 419 1.99 -2.24 12.49
N ALA A 420 1.94 -1.45 13.55
CA ALA A 420 1.58 -1.89 14.90
C ALA A 420 0.22 -1.30 15.31
N LEU A 421 -0.64 -2.14 15.86
CA LEU A 421 -1.96 -1.81 16.40
C LEU A 421 -1.98 -2.22 17.87
N GLN A 422 -2.27 -1.29 18.78
CA GLN A 422 -2.31 -1.54 20.22
C GLN A 422 -3.75 -1.71 20.70
N GLY A 423 -4.08 -2.91 21.16
CA GLY A 423 -5.31 -3.20 21.88
C GLY A 423 -5.07 -3.31 23.39
N GLU A 424 -6.15 -3.41 24.13
CA GLU A 424 -6.14 -3.59 25.58
C GLU A 424 -5.41 -4.87 26.00
N LYS A 425 -5.55 -5.97 25.25
CA LYS A 425 -5.03 -7.30 25.60
C LYS A 425 -3.78 -7.69 24.82
N ALA A 426 -3.54 -7.10 23.65
CA ALA A 426 -2.44 -7.45 22.76
C ALA A 426 -2.03 -6.29 21.86
N THR A 427 -0.76 -6.32 21.42
CA THR A 427 -0.26 -5.51 20.31
C THR A 427 -0.04 -6.41 19.09
N LEU A 428 -0.64 -6.06 17.95
CA LEU A 428 -0.50 -6.77 16.68
C LEU A 428 0.48 -6.02 15.81
N THR A 429 1.59 -6.65 15.44
CA THR A 429 2.63 -6.00 14.63
C THR A 429 2.89 -6.79 13.35
N LEU A 430 2.49 -6.21 12.22
CA LEU A 430 2.86 -6.67 10.89
C LEU A 430 4.25 -6.11 10.54
N VAL A 431 5.16 -6.98 10.15
CA VAL A 431 6.51 -6.64 9.71
C VAL A 431 6.73 -7.20 8.31
N GLU A 432 7.03 -6.32 7.37
CA GLU A 432 7.44 -6.64 6.01
C GLU A 432 8.90 -6.26 5.85
N ARG A 433 9.71 -7.14 5.29
CA ARG A 433 11.13 -6.89 4.97
C ARG A 433 11.37 -7.19 3.50
N GLY A 434 12.20 -6.38 2.86
CA GLY A 434 12.58 -6.66 1.49
C GLY A 434 13.25 -8.04 1.36
N GLY A 435 12.78 -8.85 0.43
CA GLY A 435 13.24 -10.23 0.19
C GLY A 435 12.78 -11.26 1.22
N ALA A 436 11.86 -10.92 2.12
CA ALA A 436 11.30 -11.85 3.09
C ALA A 436 9.77 -11.81 3.10
N LEU A 437 9.16 -12.95 3.44
CA LEU A 437 7.72 -13.04 3.60
C LEU A 437 7.25 -12.17 4.78
N PRO A 438 6.13 -11.45 4.67
CA PRO A 438 5.54 -10.68 5.77
C PRO A 438 5.27 -11.55 7.00
N GLN A 439 5.57 -11.03 8.18
CA GLN A 439 5.41 -11.71 9.46
C GLN A 439 4.44 -10.93 10.35
N LEU A 440 3.58 -11.66 11.05
CA LEU A 440 2.69 -11.10 12.05
C LEU A 440 3.14 -11.54 13.45
N TYR A 441 3.49 -10.56 14.27
CA TYR A 441 3.88 -10.74 15.66
C TYR A 441 2.78 -10.24 16.59
N ILE A 442 2.53 -11.01 17.64
CA ILE A 442 1.53 -10.70 18.65
C ILE A 442 2.22 -10.59 20.01
N VAL A 443 2.17 -9.41 20.60
CA VAL A 443 2.74 -9.14 21.93
C VAL A 443 1.62 -9.07 22.95
N PRO A 444 1.59 -9.91 23.98
CA PRO A 444 0.61 -9.81 25.05
C PRO A 444 0.73 -8.51 25.83
N ALA A 445 -0.36 -8.03 26.40
CA ALA A 445 -0.32 -6.90 27.32
C ALA A 445 0.57 -7.23 28.54
N PRO A 446 1.24 -6.22 29.16
CA PRO A 446 2.08 -6.44 30.32
C PRO A 446 1.36 -7.17 31.46
N GLY A 447 2.04 -8.12 32.09
CA GLY A 447 1.47 -8.90 33.19
C GLY A 447 0.55 -10.05 32.79
N THR A 448 0.36 -10.30 31.49
CA THR A 448 -0.45 -11.42 31.00
C THR A 448 0.32 -12.74 31.13
N ASP A 449 -0.33 -13.79 31.63
CA ASP A 449 0.21 -15.15 31.62
C ASP A 449 0.42 -15.65 30.19
N SER A 450 1.65 -15.99 29.85
CA SER A 450 2.06 -16.37 28.49
C SER A 450 1.37 -17.64 27.99
N THR A 451 1.17 -18.63 28.86
CA THR A 451 0.54 -19.90 28.47
C THR A 451 -0.94 -19.71 28.18
N ARG A 452 -1.63 -19.00 29.06
CA ARG A 452 -3.06 -18.67 28.88
C ARG A 452 -3.27 -17.79 27.65
N PHE A 453 -2.36 -16.85 27.42
CA PHE A 453 -2.41 -16.00 26.23
C PHE A 453 -2.21 -16.79 24.94
N ALA A 454 -1.23 -17.71 24.89
CA ALA A 454 -1.01 -18.60 23.74
C ALA A 454 -2.25 -19.44 23.41
N GLN A 455 -2.95 -19.96 24.43
CA GLN A 455 -4.21 -20.70 24.23
C GLN A 455 -5.31 -19.79 23.65
N SER A 456 -5.44 -18.55 24.16
CA SER A 456 -6.40 -17.58 23.64
C SER A 456 -6.08 -17.20 22.19
N LEU A 457 -4.80 -16.99 21.86
CA LEU A 457 -4.34 -16.69 20.50
C LEU A 457 -4.64 -17.85 19.54
N LEU A 458 -4.34 -19.10 19.93
CA LEU A 458 -4.67 -20.28 19.12
C LEU A 458 -6.18 -20.40 18.90
N ALA A 459 -7.00 -20.12 19.91
CA ALA A 459 -8.45 -20.12 19.76
C ALA A 459 -8.93 -19.03 18.78
N ALA A 460 -8.36 -17.81 18.87
CA ALA A 460 -8.68 -16.73 17.93
C ALA A 460 -8.25 -17.06 16.49
N LEU A 461 -7.06 -17.65 16.30
CA LEU A 461 -6.60 -18.12 14.99
C LEU A 461 -7.45 -19.26 14.45
N GLY A 462 -7.94 -20.15 15.32
CA GLY A 462 -8.88 -21.23 14.94
C GLY A 462 -10.18 -20.69 14.33
N GLN A 463 -10.67 -19.54 14.80
CA GLN A 463 -11.84 -18.87 14.21
C GLN A 463 -11.55 -18.32 12.80
N LEU A 464 -10.29 -18.14 12.44
CA LEU A 464 -9.86 -17.68 11.12
C LEU A 464 -9.54 -18.82 10.14
N ALA A 465 -9.78 -20.07 10.52
CA ALA A 465 -9.59 -21.23 9.64
C ALA A 465 -10.34 -21.14 8.28
N PRO A 466 -11.53 -20.52 8.18
CA PRO A 466 -12.16 -20.29 6.87
C PRO A 466 -11.38 -19.33 5.96
N LEU A 467 -10.63 -18.39 6.54
CA LEU A 467 -9.75 -17.46 5.80
C LEU A 467 -8.40 -18.10 5.47
N CYS A 468 -7.81 -18.79 6.45
CA CYS A 468 -6.49 -19.41 6.34
C CYS A 468 -6.46 -20.67 7.23
N PRO A 469 -6.65 -21.88 6.68
CA PRO A 469 -6.52 -23.11 7.45
C PRO A 469 -5.05 -23.37 7.81
N GLY A 470 -4.81 -24.04 8.94
CA GLY A 470 -3.46 -24.47 9.35
C GLY A 470 -2.61 -23.40 10.03
N LEU A 471 -3.22 -22.30 10.50
CA LEU A 471 -2.51 -21.28 11.28
C LEU A 471 -1.97 -21.86 12.59
N GLY A 472 -0.74 -21.47 12.94
CA GLY A 472 -0.07 -21.84 14.19
C GLY A 472 0.61 -20.63 14.83
N ILE A 473 1.30 -20.87 15.94
CA ILE A 473 2.12 -19.87 16.63
C ILE A 473 3.47 -20.45 17.02
N GLU A 474 4.48 -19.58 17.04
CA GLU A 474 5.82 -19.89 17.58
C GLU A 474 6.24 -18.79 18.55
N PRO A 475 6.88 -19.15 19.67
CA PRO A 475 7.45 -18.16 20.58
C PRO A 475 8.54 -17.35 19.87
N ALA A 476 8.53 -16.01 20.08
CA ALA A 476 9.53 -15.08 19.57
C ALA A 476 9.87 -14.07 20.67
N GLY A 477 10.72 -14.47 21.62
CA GLY A 477 10.99 -13.70 22.82
C GLY A 477 9.74 -13.57 23.70
N THR A 478 9.29 -12.33 23.96
CA THR A 478 8.04 -12.05 24.68
C THR A 478 6.81 -11.99 23.76
N ALA A 479 7.00 -12.10 22.44
CA ALA A 479 5.95 -12.14 21.43
C ALA A 479 5.67 -13.57 20.96
N PHE A 480 4.59 -13.72 20.21
CA PHE A 480 4.29 -14.89 19.41
C PHE A 480 4.30 -14.51 17.93
N ARG A 481 5.03 -15.27 17.12
CA ARG A 481 4.96 -15.18 15.66
C ARG A 481 3.82 -16.06 15.17
N VAL A 482 2.95 -15.53 14.31
CA VAL A 482 1.93 -16.33 13.65
C VAL A 482 2.58 -17.13 12.52
N VAL A 483 2.44 -18.45 12.57
CA VAL A 483 2.89 -19.35 11.50
C VAL A 483 1.79 -19.41 10.45
N ILE A 484 2.10 -18.93 9.25
CA ILE A 484 1.18 -18.88 8.11
C ILE A 484 1.65 -19.93 7.10
N PRO A 485 0.79 -20.91 6.73
CA PRO A 485 1.14 -21.93 5.75
C PRO A 485 1.59 -21.33 4.40
N ALA A 486 2.56 -21.95 3.76
CA ALA A 486 3.15 -21.46 2.50
C ALA A 486 2.11 -21.33 1.38
N GLU A 487 1.15 -22.26 1.31
CA GLU A 487 0.07 -22.26 0.33
C GLU A 487 -0.94 -21.10 0.49
N ALA A 488 -0.99 -20.48 1.66
CA ALA A 488 -1.82 -19.29 1.91
C ALA A 488 -1.13 -17.99 1.47
N ARG A 489 0.18 -18.04 1.23
CA ARG A 489 0.96 -16.89 0.79
C ARG A 489 0.68 -16.56 -0.67
N THR A 490 0.45 -15.29 -0.96
CA THR A 490 0.17 -14.81 -2.32
C THR A 490 1.17 -13.74 -2.71
N ALA A 491 1.90 -13.96 -3.81
CA ALA A 491 2.77 -12.96 -4.40
C ALA A 491 1.98 -11.78 -4.99
N LEU A 492 2.66 -10.68 -5.32
CA LEU A 492 2.03 -9.47 -5.85
C LEU A 492 1.10 -9.73 -7.04
N PRO A 493 1.44 -10.57 -8.04
CA PRO A 493 0.54 -10.86 -9.15
C PRO A 493 -0.80 -11.46 -8.74
N GLN A 494 -0.83 -12.37 -7.76
CA GLN A 494 -2.08 -12.96 -7.26
C GLN A 494 -2.89 -11.96 -6.42
N ARG A 495 -2.22 -11.04 -5.71
CA ARG A 495 -2.88 -9.96 -4.97
C ARG A 495 -3.52 -8.94 -5.93
N ILE A 496 -2.85 -8.61 -7.05
CA ILE A 496 -3.42 -7.81 -8.14
C ILE A 496 -4.65 -8.50 -8.73
N GLU A 497 -4.59 -9.81 -8.95
CA GLU A 497 -5.71 -10.61 -9.44
C GLU A 497 -6.92 -10.52 -8.51
N LYS A 498 -6.73 -10.68 -7.20
CA LYS A 498 -7.81 -10.51 -6.21
C LYS A 498 -8.41 -9.10 -6.23
N ALA A 499 -7.58 -8.08 -6.34
CA ALA A 499 -8.03 -6.69 -6.42
C ALA A 499 -8.79 -6.41 -7.74
N ALA A 500 -8.31 -6.93 -8.86
CA ALA A 500 -8.97 -6.81 -10.16
C ALA A 500 -10.29 -7.60 -10.20
N SER A 501 -10.33 -8.81 -9.61
CA SER A 501 -11.56 -9.59 -9.48
C SER A 501 -12.61 -8.85 -8.66
N GLN A 502 -12.22 -8.19 -7.57
CA GLN A 502 -13.14 -7.37 -6.79
C GLN A 502 -13.74 -6.22 -7.61
N TYR A 503 -12.95 -5.60 -8.48
CA TYR A 503 -13.46 -4.59 -9.41
C TYR A 503 -14.47 -5.19 -10.39
N LEU A 504 -14.17 -6.36 -10.96
CA LEU A 504 -15.11 -7.06 -11.87
C LEU A 504 -16.42 -7.40 -11.16
N ASP A 505 -16.37 -7.82 -9.90
CA ASP A 505 -17.56 -8.03 -9.06
C ASP A 505 -18.37 -6.75 -8.88
N TYR A 506 -17.70 -5.61 -8.67
CA TYR A 506 -18.37 -4.30 -8.59
C TYR A 506 -19.00 -3.87 -9.92
N LEU A 507 -18.38 -4.19 -11.06
CA LEU A 507 -19.00 -3.97 -12.36
C LEU A 507 -20.31 -4.76 -12.51
N VAL A 508 -20.31 -6.04 -12.11
CA VAL A 508 -21.52 -6.88 -12.14
C VAL A 508 -22.60 -6.36 -11.18
N GLN A 509 -22.21 -5.87 -10.00
CA GLN A 509 -23.13 -5.27 -9.03
C GLN A 509 -23.63 -3.89 -9.46
N GLY A 510 -22.88 -3.18 -10.33
CA GLY A 510 -23.17 -1.83 -10.80
C GLY A 510 -22.72 -0.72 -9.86
N TYR A 511 -22.09 -1.02 -8.74
CA TYR A 511 -21.57 -0.05 -7.76
C TYR A 511 -20.55 -0.69 -6.81
N PRO A 512 -19.55 0.06 -6.33
CA PRO A 512 -18.77 -0.34 -5.17
C PRO A 512 -19.56 -0.06 -3.88
N PRO A 513 -19.36 -0.82 -2.80
CA PRO A 513 -19.97 -0.52 -1.52
C PRO A 513 -19.63 0.90 -1.02
N PHE A 514 -20.56 1.55 -0.31
CA PHE A 514 -20.34 2.92 0.20
C PHE A 514 -19.11 3.05 1.11
N TRP A 515 -18.77 2.02 1.88
CA TRP A 515 -17.58 2.03 2.71
C TRP A 515 -16.29 2.12 1.89
N GLU A 516 -16.25 1.51 0.70
CA GLU A 516 -15.10 1.53 -0.21
C GLU A 516 -14.82 2.95 -0.71
N VAL A 517 -15.88 3.66 -1.14
CA VAL A 517 -15.81 5.05 -1.60
C VAL A 517 -15.39 5.97 -0.46
N ASP A 518 -16.00 5.82 0.73
CA ASP A 518 -15.70 6.64 1.90
C ASP A 518 -14.24 6.43 2.37
N GLN A 519 -13.73 5.19 2.35
CA GLN A 519 -12.35 4.89 2.73
C GLN A 519 -11.35 5.42 1.72
N MET A 520 -11.64 5.35 0.43
CA MET A 520 -10.81 5.96 -0.61
C MET A 520 -10.71 7.49 -0.40
N LEU A 521 -11.84 8.17 -0.16
CA LEU A 521 -11.85 9.60 0.15
C LEU A 521 -11.10 9.92 1.45
N ALA A 522 -11.32 9.13 2.50
CA ALA A 522 -10.63 9.29 3.78
C ALA A 522 -9.11 9.14 3.64
N LYS A 523 -8.64 8.19 2.83
CA LYS A 523 -7.23 7.99 2.51
C LYS A 523 -6.61 9.23 1.87
N TYR A 524 -7.21 9.76 0.82
CA TYR A 524 -6.70 10.96 0.13
C TYR A 524 -6.83 12.22 0.97
N TYR A 525 -7.89 12.37 1.74
CA TYR A 525 -8.02 13.45 2.72
C TYR A 525 -6.85 13.43 3.71
N THR A 526 -6.53 12.26 4.25
CA THR A 526 -5.43 12.07 5.20
C THR A 526 -4.05 12.37 4.59
N LEU A 527 -3.85 12.03 3.31
CA LEU A 527 -2.56 12.17 2.62
C LEU A 527 -2.31 13.57 2.05
N ILE A 528 -3.35 14.35 1.83
CA ILE A 528 -3.25 15.63 1.11
C ILE A 528 -3.47 16.81 2.05
N ARG A 529 -4.58 16.81 2.78
CA ARG A 529 -5.03 17.97 3.54
C ARG A 529 -4.02 18.54 4.53
N PRO A 530 -3.34 17.73 5.36
CA PRO A 530 -2.43 18.26 6.38
C PRO A 530 -1.17 18.92 5.80
N PHE A 531 -0.76 18.56 4.59
CA PHE A 531 0.43 19.13 3.96
C PHE A 531 0.10 20.44 3.23
N ASP A 532 -1.12 20.65 2.76
CA ASP A 532 -1.56 21.94 2.21
C ASP A 532 -1.67 23.01 3.31
N GLU A 533 -2.11 22.65 4.50
CA GLU A 533 -2.20 23.57 5.63
C GLU A 533 -0.83 23.95 6.21
N SER A 534 0.14 23.04 6.19
CA SER A 534 1.50 23.28 6.68
C SER A 534 2.32 24.23 5.79
N GLN A 535 1.92 24.44 4.53
CA GLN A 535 2.56 25.40 3.62
C GLN A 535 1.99 26.82 3.77
N GLN A 536 0.91 27.01 4.55
CA GLN A 536 0.27 28.31 4.78
C GLN A 536 0.70 28.94 6.13
N GLN A 537 1.47 28.26 6.95
CA GLN A 537 2.10 28.75 8.17
C GLN A 537 3.61 29.00 7.96
#